data_96e2764c18df77942a05c6e43a412f6e
#
_entry.id   96e2764c18df77942a05c6e43a412f6e
#
_cell.length_a   1.000
_cell.length_b   1.000
_cell.length_c   1.000
_cell.angle_alpha   90.00
_cell.angle_beta   90.00
_cell.angle_gamma   90.00
#
_symmetry.space_group_name_H-M   'P 1'
#
loop_
_entity.id
_entity.type
_entity.pdbx_description
1 polymer ?
#
loop_
_entity_poly.entity_id
_entity_poly.type
_entity_poly.pdbx_seq_one_letter_code
_entity_poly.pdbx_strand_id
1 'polypeptide(L)'
;DAAMNMEIGEDGKVMVAVNATSRRQGLRVEVSRAGAPVYSKTISVAPDSPFRDSFDAGKGVEDVELTMTLYNEKGGVMYTYTPVHHDTSTPLPEIVDRPKRPKDIANTEECYLVGLRNLQFYNPFVNPVDYFEEVLRRDPGDTRANTQMGVYYRIRGDYEKAAGYLRTAIRRQTKDYTRPKDAEAIYNLGLILKAQGNIPAAIDTLFRATWNYTYNSGANTQLAQIYSEAGMYDEALERLEEAIDYNGRNYQAINLKGLILKAKGDRKGAAECFSEVLEDDPVNALALRETLSPADFREFMREAPESYLELAILYRNNGFSDDAVEILKDIDSRVDYPTVKMWLGYLTGSYKYYE
;
A
#
# COMPACT_ATOMS: atom_id res chain seq x y z
N ASP A 1 -16.28 6.59 -3.19
CA ASP A 1 -16.00 7.30 -4.45
C ASP A 1 -16.55 8.73 -4.49
N ALA A 2 -17.33 9.17 -3.50
CA ALA A 2 -17.80 10.53 -3.38
C ALA A 2 -17.76 11.00 -1.93
N ALA A 3 -17.61 12.30 -1.74
CA ALA A 3 -17.74 12.98 -0.47
C ALA A 3 -18.87 13.99 -0.56
N MET A 4 -19.58 14.22 0.52
CA MET A 4 -20.62 15.23 0.61
C MET A 4 -20.48 16.05 1.88
N ASN A 5 -20.90 17.31 1.78
CA ASN A 5 -20.92 18.26 2.88
C ASN A 5 -22.25 19.02 2.90
N MET A 6 -22.75 19.32 4.08
CA MET A 6 -23.92 20.15 4.31
C MET A 6 -23.65 21.06 5.51
N GLU A 7 -23.85 22.36 5.31
CA GLU A 7 -23.67 23.38 6.35
C GLU A 7 -24.88 24.32 6.34
N ILE A 8 -25.33 24.74 7.50
CA ILE A 8 -26.41 25.72 7.66
C ILE A 8 -25.85 27.01 8.27
N GLY A 9 -26.18 28.14 7.66
CA GLY A 9 -25.85 29.45 8.19
C GLY A 9 -26.90 29.94 9.18
N GLU A 10 -26.55 30.93 10.00
CA GLU A 10 -27.47 31.60 10.95
C GLU A 10 -28.71 32.19 10.29
N ASP A 11 -28.64 32.52 8.99
CA ASP A 11 -29.72 33.02 8.17
C ASP A 11 -30.72 31.95 7.70
N GLY A 12 -30.45 30.65 8.02
CA GLY A 12 -31.24 29.52 7.58
C GLY A 12 -30.90 29.01 6.18
N LYS A 13 -29.86 29.55 5.55
CA LYS A 13 -29.38 29.11 4.25
C LYS A 13 -28.51 27.91 4.38
N VAL A 14 -28.89 26.82 3.72
CA VAL A 14 -28.14 25.56 3.70
C VAL A 14 -27.28 25.51 2.44
N MET A 15 -25.99 25.29 2.63
CA MET A 15 -25.04 24.98 1.57
C MET A 15 -24.85 23.46 1.46
N VAL A 16 -24.93 22.93 0.26
CA VAL A 16 -24.68 21.52 -0.07
C VAL A 16 -23.55 21.41 -1.08
N ALA A 17 -22.65 20.46 -0.85
CA ALA A 17 -21.56 20.18 -1.76
C ALA A 17 -21.36 18.67 -1.95
N VAL A 18 -20.98 18.28 -3.17
CA VAL A 18 -20.62 16.91 -3.52
C VAL A 18 -19.36 16.93 -4.37
N ASN A 19 -18.41 16.10 -4.02
CA ASN A 19 -17.21 15.83 -4.83
C ASN A 19 -17.08 14.33 -5.10
N ALA A 20 -16.42 13.95 -6.18
CA ALA A 20 -16.19 12.54 -6.51
C ALA A 20 -14.79 12.32 -7.05
N THR A 21 -14.25 11.12 -6.82
CA THR A 21 -12.92 10.70 -7.29
C THR A 21 -12.89 10.34 -8.78
N SER A 22 -14.08 10.20 -9.39
CA SER A 22 -14.25 9.93 -10.82
C SER A 22 -15.43 10.75 -11.38
N ARG A 23 -15.48 10.90 -12.72
CA ARG A 23 -16.62 11.59 -13.37
C ARG A 23 -17.90 10.76 -13.20
N ARG A 24 -18.93 11.38 -12.64
CA ARG A 24 -20.26 10.82 -12.42
C ARG A 24 -21.33 11.72 -13.02
N GLN A 25 -22.33 11.14 -13.65
CA GLN A 25 -23.46 11.85 -14.25
C GLN A 25 -24.77 11.27 -13.75
N GLY A 26 -25.78 12.14 -13.62
CA GLY A 26 -27.11 11.68 -13.21
C GLY A 26 -27.25 11.29 -11.74
N LEU A 27 -26.29 11.67 -10.89
CA LEU A 27 -26.45 11.53 -9.43
C LEU A 27 -27.58 12.45 -8.97
N ARG A 28 -28.31 12.05 -7.92
CA ARG A 28 -29.32 12.91 -7.28
C ARG A 28 -28.94 13.18 -5.84
N VAL A 29 -28.78 14.45 -5.50
CA VAL A 29 -28.64 14.92 -4.13
C VAL A 29 -30.00 15.35 -3.62
N GLU A 30 -30.33 14.93 -2.41
CA GLU A 30 -31.60 15.26 -1.73
C GLU A 30 -31.32 15.63 -0.29
N VAL A 31 -31.95 16.68 0.19
CA VAL A 31 -31.98 16.98 1.63
C VAL A 31 -33.41 16.84 2.11
N SER A 32 -33.61 16.09 3.17
CA SER A 32 -34.91 15.90 3.84
C SER A 32 -34.89 16.43 5.25
N ARG A 33 -36.08 16.87 5.72
CA ARG A 33 -36.37 17.23 7.10
C ARG A 33 -37.55 16.40 7.58
N ALA A 34 -37.39 15.67 8.71
CA ALA A 34 -38.40 14.76 9.21
C ALA A 34 -38.95 13.78 8.14
N GLY A 35 -38.07 13.30 7.25
CA GLY A 35 -38.38 12.39 6.16
C GLY A 35 -39.05 13.01 4.92
N ALA A 36 -39.38 14.30 4.94
CA ALA A 36 -39.91 15.01 3.77
C ALA A 36 -38.79 15.73 3.02
N PRO A 37 -38.68 15.60 1.68
CA PRO A 37 -37.65 16.27 0.90
C PRO A 37 -37.90 17.79 0.90
N VAL A 38 -36.87 18.56 1.27
CA VAL A 38 -36.87 20.03 1.24
C VAL A 38 -36.00 20.60 0.12
N TYR A 39 -35.11 19.79 -0.41
CA TYR A 39 -34.26 20.11 -1.56
C TYR A 39 -33.96 18.83 -2.35
N SER A 40 -33.97 18.91 -3.68
CA SER A 40 -33.55 17.80 -4.53
C SER A 40 -33.03 18.32 -5.86
N LYS A 41 -31.89 17.79 -6.32
CA LYS A 41 -31.27 18.16 -7.59
C LYS A 41 -30.53 17.01 -8.22
N THR A 42 -30.69 16.83 -9.54
CA THR A 42 -29.83 15.94 -10.31
C THR A 42 -28.55 16.66 -10.71
N ILE A 43 -27.42 16.03 -10.50
CA ILE A 43 -26.09 16.64 -10.61
C ILE A 43 -25.14 15.78 -11.45
N SER A 44 -24.11 16.42 -11.97
CA SER A 44 -22.93 15.79 -12.54
C SER A 44 -21.72 16.33 -11.81
N VAL A 45 -20.79 15.44 -11.44
CA VAL A 45 -19.56 15.80 -10.70
C VAL A 45 -18.35 15.13 -11.31
N ALA A 46 -17.19 15.74 -11.13
CA ALA A 46 -15.89 15.18 -11.51
C ALA A 46 -14.82 15.66 -10.52
N PRO A 47 -13.64 15.05 -10.46
CA PRO A 47 -12.56 15.46 -9.55
C PRO A 47 -12.18 16.94 -9.67
N ASP A 48 -12.27 17.48 -10.87
CA ASP A 48 -11.98 18.89 -11.23
C ASP A 48 -13.23 19.78 -11.27
N SER A 49 -14.42 19.23 -11.04
CA SER A 49 -15.70 19.92 -11.12
C SER A 49 -16.66 19.47 -10.02
N PRO A 50 -16.42 19.87 -8.76
CA PRO A 50 -17.31 19.56 -7.64
C PRO A 50 -18.62 20.31 -7.79
N PHE A 51 -19.70 19.69 -7.33
CA PHE A 51 -21.01 20.36 -7.22
C PHE A 51 -21.07 21.17 -5.94
N ARG A 52 -21.63 22.38 -6.03
CA ARG A 52 -22.00 23.24 -4.91
C ARG A 52 -23.30 23.96 -5.23
N ASP A 53 -24.18 24.02 -4.25
CA ASP A 53 -25.44 24.76 -4.34
C ASP A 53 -25.90 25.23 -2.96
N SER A 54 -26.95 26.01 -2.90
CA SER A 54 -27.55 26.43 -1.64
C SER A 54 -29.07 26.63 -1.77
N PHE A 55 -29.78 26.35 -0.70
CA PHE A 55 -31.22 26.57 -0.61
C PHE A 55 -31.59 27.17 0.76
N ASP A 56 -32.80 27.72 0.89
CA ASP A 56 -33.30 28.24 2.14
C ASP A 56 -34.14 27.17 2.86
N ALA A 57 -33.69 26.76 4.05
CA ALA A 57 -34.41 25.80 4.91
C ALA A 57 -35.33 26.49 5.93
N GLY A 58 -35.30 27.82 5.98
CA GLY A 58 -36.04 28.61 6.94
C GLY A 58 -35.24 28.94 8.21
N LYS A 59 -35.59 30.05 8.85
CA LYS A 59 -34.92 30.46 10.09
C LYS A 59 -35.23 29.53 11.23
N GLY A 60 -34.24 29.23 12.08
CA GLY A 60 -34.35 28.41 13.26
C GLY A 60 -34.40 26.91 13.00
N VAL A 61 -34.03 26.46 11.81
CA VAL A 61 -33.77 25.05 11.50
C VAL A 61 -32.37 24.70 11.99
N GLU A 62 -32.28 23.63 12.79
CA GLU A 62 -31.00 23.10 13.21
C GLU A 62 -30.47 22.06 12.19
N ASP A 63 -29.17 21.99 12.02
CA ASP A 63 -28.51 21.08 11.06
C ASP A 63 -28.82 19.59 11.34
N VAL A 64 -28.96 19.22 12.63
CA VAL A 64 -29.34 17.86 13.07
C VAL A 64 -30.73 17.42 12.62
N GLU A 65 -31.59 18.39 12.22
CA GLU A 65 -32.93 18.07 11.68
C GLU A 65 -32.89 17.72 10.20
N LEU A 66 -31.76 17.95 9.54
CA LEU A 66 -31.57 17.75 8.11
C LEU A 66 -30.80 16.48 7.82
N THR A 67 -31.24 15.74 6.84
CA THR A 67 -30.54 14.55 6.34
C THR A 67 -30.27 14.71 4.87
N MET A 68 -29.00 14.73 4.48
CA MET A 68 -28.56 14.75 3.09
C MET A 68 -28.34 13.33 2.58
N THR A 69 -28.91 12.98 1.44
CA THR A 69 -28.76 11.67 0.81
C THR A 69 -28.30 11.85 -0.63
N LEU A 70 -27.28 11.10 -1.01
CA LEU A 70 -26.80 11.00 -2.38
C LEU A 70 -27.23 9.68 -3.00
N TYR A 71 -27.89 9.77 -4.16
CA TYR A 71 -28.34 8.62 -4.93
C TYR A 71 -27.52 8.48 -6.21
N ASN A 72 -27.29 7.24 -6.62
CA ASN A 72 -26.71 6.95 -7.94
C ASN A 72 -27.73 7.18 -9.08
N GLU A 73 -27.29 7.08 -10.32
CA GLU A 73 -28.09 7.27 -11.52
C GLU A 73 -29.27 6.29 -11.65
N LYS A 74 -29.26 5.18 -10.91
CA LYS A 74 -30.33 4.16 -10.86
C LYS A 74 -31.28 4.38 -9.69
N GLY A 75 -31.08 5.43 -8.88
CA GLY A 75 -31.90 5.75 -7.71
C GLY A 75 -31.51 4.96 -6.44
N GLY A 76 -30.43 4.18 -6.45
CA GLY A 76 -29.89 3.52 -5.28
C GLY A 76 -29.17 4.53 -4.37
N VAL A 77 -29.34 4.39 -3.05
CA VAL A 77 -28.65 5.22 -2.05
C VAL A 77 -27.16 4.89 -2.05
N MET A 78 -26.31 5.90 -2.23
CA MET A 78 -24.87 5.79 -2.10
C MET A 78 -24.43 6.14 -0.68
N TYR A 79 -24.84 7.33 -0.20
CA TYR A 79 -24.45 7.86 1.09
C TYR A 79 -25.62 8.63 1.73
N THR A 80 -25.68 8.60 3.06
CA THR A 80 -26.60 9.41 3.88
C THR A 80 -25.79 10.09 4.98
N TYR A 81 -26.05 11.36 5.22
CA TYR A 81 -25.38 12.17 6.22
C TYR A 81 -26.40 13.03 6.98
N THR A 82 -26.37 12.89 8.29
CA THR A 82 -27.07 13.79 9.23
C THR A 82 -26.03 14.33 10.20
N PRO A 83 -25.87 15.63 10.36
CA PRO A 83 -24.98 16.23 11.33
C PRO A 83 -25.28 15.70 12.76
N VAL A 84 -24.22 15.53 13.53
CA VAL A 84 -24.30 15.12 14.93
C VAL A 84 -23.51 16.12 15.77
N HIS A 85 -24.19 16.75 16.72
CA HIS A 85 -23.51 17.57 17.71
C HIS A 85 -22.89 16.69 18.78
N HIS A 86 -21.60 16.68 18.85
CA HIS A 86 -20.89 15.98 19.92
C HIS A 86 -20.93 16.78 21.20
N ASP A 87 -21.14 16.13 22.32
CA ASP A 87 -21.01 16.73 23.64
C ASP A 87 -19.56 17.21 23.84
N THR A 88 -19.38 18.53 23.83
CA THR A 88 -18.10 19.19 24.07
C THR A 88 -17.81 19.43 25.55
N SER A 89 -18.74 19.03 26.43
CA SER A 89 -18.56 19.13 27.90
C SER A 89 -17.62 18.07 28.46
N THR A 90 -17.36 17.02 27.70
CA THR A 90 -16.38 15.98 28.08
C THR A 90 -14.98 16.58 28.17
N PRO A 91 -14.30 16.47 29.34
CA PRO A 91 -12.95 16.98 29.49
C PRO A 91 -12.03 16.41 28.41
N LEU A 92 -11.18 17.25 27.85
CA LEU A 92 -10.16 16.76 26.93
C LEU A 92 -9.28 15.73 27.66
N PRO A 93 -8.86 14.64 26.95
CA PRO A 93 -7.94 13.69 27.55
C PRO A 93 -6.64 14.38 27.95
N GLU A 94 -6.01 13.87 29.00
CA GLU A 94 -4.69 14.37 29.41
C GLU A 94 -3.69 14.32 28.26
N ILE A 95 -2.84 15.34 28.20
CA ILE A 95 -1.77 15.40 27.19
C ILE A 95 -0.86 14.20 27.39
N VAL A 96 -0.63 13.44 26.33
CA VAL A 96 0.29 12.31 26.37
C VAL A 96 1.71 12.81 26.57
N ASP A 97 2.33 12.43 27.67
CA ASP A 97 3.71 12.73 27.95
C ASP A 97 4.67 12.09 26.92
N ARG A 98 5.81 12.76 26.71
CA ARG A 98 6.89 12.16 25.91
C ARG A 98 7.34 10.86 26.57
N PRO A 99 7.63 9.82 25.79
CA PRO A 99 8.20 8.60 26.35
C PRO A 99 9.48 8.88 27.13
N LYS A 100 9.70 8.15 28.23
CA LYS A 100 10.94 8.19 28.98
C LYS A 100 12.12 7.88 28.05
N ARG A 101 13.28 8.47 28.34
CA ARG A 101 14.50 8.10 27.58
C ARG A 101 14.80 6.62 27.78
N PRO A 102 15.38 5.93 26.77
CA PRO A 102 15.65 4.50 26.85
C PRO A 102 16.37 4.06 28.14
N LYS A 103 17.36 4.82 28.57
CA LYS A 103 18.14 4.56 29.79
C LYS A 103 17.34 4.66 31.09
N ASP A 104 16.29 5.48 31.10
CA ASP A 104 15.45 5.75 32.28
C ASP A 104 14.32 4.71 32.42
N ILE A 105 14.16 3.82 31.46
CA ILE A 105 13.21 2.72 31.50
C ILE A 105 13.89 1.51 32.13
N ALA A 106 13.44 1.09 33.30
CA ALA A 106 14.08 -0.01 34.02
C ALA A 106 13.86 -1.38 33.35
N ASN A 107 12.67 -1.63 32.85
CA ASN A 107 12.30 -2.91 32.25
C ASN A 107 12.67 -2.97 30.74
N THR A 108 13.40 -4.01 30.35
CA THR A 108 13.81 -4.22 28.95
C THR A 108 12.63 -4.44 28.02
N GLU A 109 11.58 -5.15 28.47
CA GLU A 109 10.34 -5.35 27.73
C GLU A 109 9.63 -4.02 27.45
N GLU A 110 9.47 -3.19 28.49
CA GLU A 110 8.89 -1.86 28.34
C GLU A 110 9.70 -1.01 27.35
N CYS A 111 11.04 -1.06 27.46
CA CYS A 111 11.91 -0.35 26.54
C CYS A 111 11.69 -0.78 25.09
N TYR A 112 11.62 -2.09 24.82
CA TYR A 112 11.29 -2.61 23.48
C TYR A 112 9.95 -2.13 22.98
N LEU A 113 8.90 -2.24 23.81
CA LEU A 113 7.53 -1.87 23.43
C LEU A 113 7.39 -0.37 23.15
N VAL A 114 8.10 0.49 23.91
CA VAL A 114 8.14 1.92 23.62
C VAL A 114 8.80 2.19 22.27
N GLY A 115 9.93 1.54 21.98
CA GLY A 115 10.58 1.63 20.66
C GLY A 115 9.64 1.18 19.52
N LEU A 116 9.02 0.02 19.68
CA LEU A 116 8.09 -0.53 18.70
C LEU A 116 6.89 0.39 18.46
N ARG A 117 6.27 0.91 19.52
CA ARG A 117 5.15 1.84 19.42
C ARG A 117 5.55 3.10 18.65
N ASN A 118 6.71 3.70 18.97
CA ASN A 118 7.16 4.90 18.26
C ASN A 118 7.47 4.62 16.78
N LEU A 119 7.95 3.42 16.46
CA LEU A 119 8.14 2.99 15.07
C LEU A 119 6.79 2.85 14.34
N GLN A 120 5.82 2.17 14.93
CA GLN A 120 4.51 1.89 14.33
C GLN A 120 3.67 3.16 14.13
N PHE A 121 3.77 4.12 15.04
CA PHE A 121 3.05 5.39 14.95
C PHE A 121 3.85 6.49 14.22
N TYR A 122 5.00 6.18 13.64
CA TYR A 122 5.86 7.12 12.91
C TYR A 122 6.12 8.41 13.71
N ASN A 123 6.42 8.28 15.01
CA ASN A 123 6.62 9.43 15.88
C ASN A 123 7.85 10.26 15.42
N PRO A 124 7.66 11.51 14.94
CA PRO A 124 8.77 12.29 14.39
C PRO A 124 9.74 12.83 15.45
N PHE A 125 9.34 12.80 16.73
CA PHE A 125 10.13 13.38 17.84
C PHE A 125 10.95 12.35 18.61
N VAL A 126 10.74 11.06 18.31
CA VAL A 126 11.37 9.96 19.04
C VAL A 126 11.97 8.96 18.06
N ASN A 127 13.29 8.77 18.13
CA ASN A 127 13.96 7.77 17.31
C ASN A 127 13.77 6.37 17.94
N PRO A 128 13.03 5.45 17.30
CA PRO A 128 12.81 4.11 17.86
C PRO A 128 14.10 3.28 17.96
N VAL A 129 15.10 3.57 17.14
CA VAL A 129 16.40 2.87 17.15
C VAL A 129 17.11 2.99 18.48
N ASP A 130 17.04 4.16 19.14
CA ASP A 130 17.68 4.38 20.43
C ASP A 130 17.17 3.42 21.52
N TYR A 131 15.89 3.01 21.42
CA TYR A 131 15.28 2.04 22.33
C TYR A 131 15.74 0.62 22.02
N PHE A 132 15.81 0.26 20.74
CA PHE A 132 16.31 -1.07 20.34
C PHE A 132 17.81 -1.21 20.69
N GLU A 133 18.61 -0.18 20.51
CA GLU A 133 20.02 -0.18 20.93
C GLU A 133 20.16 -0.36 22.43
N GLU A 134 19.32 0.29 23.23
CA GLU A 134 19.34 0.11 24.69
C GLU A 134 18.92 -1.31 25.09
N VAL A 135 17.92 -1.90 24.41
CA VAL A 135 17.55 -3.31 24.61
C VAL A 135 18.75 -4.22 24.32
N LEU A 136 19.43 -4.00 23.19
CA LEU A 136 20.61 -4.78 22.80
C LEU A 136 21.83 -4.54 23.68
N ARG A 137 21.95 -3.37 24.28
CA ARG A 137 23.00 -3.11 25.29
C ARG A 137 22.79 -3.97 26.54
N ARG A 138 21.54 -4.23 26.92
CA ARG A 138 21.19 -5.09 28.09
C ARG A 138 21.20 -6.57 27.74
N ASP A 139 20.65 -6.94 26.59
CA ASP A 139 20.64 -8.30 26.04
C ASP A 139 21.05 -8.27 24.55
N PRO A 140 22.32 -8.46 24.22
CA PRO A 140 22.81 -8.45 22.83
C PRO A 140 22.16 -9.50 21.94
N GLY A 141 21.53 -10.54 22.54
CA GLY A 141 20.84 -11.60 21.84
C GLY A 141 19.33 -11.41 21.77
N ASP A 142 18.75 -10.31 22.25
CA ASP A 142 17.29 -10.12 22.11
C ASP A 142 16.86 -10.25 20.66
N THR A 143 15.96 -11.21 20.41
CA THR A 143 15.59 -11.58 19.03
C THR A 143 14.79 -10.51 18.33
N ARG A 144 13.91 -9.84 19.05
CA ARG A 144 13.00 -8.83 18.50
C ARG A 144 13.76 -7.55 18.18
N ALA A 145 14.58 -7.07 19.11
CA ALA A 145 15.39 -5.89 18.88
C ALA A 145 16.41 -6.11 17.75
N ASN A 146 17.06 -7.28 17.68
CA ASN A 146 17.90 -7.63 16.54
C ASN A 146 17.11 -7.68 15.22
N THR A 147 15.88 -8.20 15.22
CA THR A 147 15.04 -8.23 14.02
C THR A 147 14.70 -6.81 13.57
N GLN A 148 14.25 -5.95 14.47
CA GLN A 148 13.91 -4.56 14.13
C GLN A 148 15.12 -3.76 13.63
N MET A 149 16.29 -3.95 14.24
CA MET A 149 17.54 -3.34 13.75
C MET A 149 17.93 -3.88 12.37
N GLY A 150 17.75 -5.18 12.14
CA GLY A 150 17.95 -5.78 10.83
C GLY A 150 17.04 -5.19 9.75
N VAL A 151 15.75 -5.04 10.04
CA VAL A 151 14.78 -4.38 9.14
C VAL A 151 15.17 -2.92 8.89
N TYR A 152 15.53 -2.20 9.94
CA TYR A 152 15.96 -0.81 9.86
C TYR A 152 17.13 -0.60 8.89
N TYR A 153 18.17 -1.43 9.00
CA TYR A 153 19.33 -1.34 8.11
C TYR A 153 19.05 -1.87 6.70
N ARG A 154 18.20 -2.89 6.55
CA ARG A 154 17.77 -3.39 5.24
C ARG A 154 17.09 -2.29 4.41
N ILE A 155 16.15 -1.56 5.02
CA ILE A 155 15.42 -0.47 4.33
C ILE A 155 16.38 0.65 3.89
N ARG A 156 17.49 0.81 4.58
CA ARG A 156 18.54 1.82 4.26
C ARG A 156 19.62 1.31 3.32
N GLY A 157 19.54 0.06 2.86
CA GLY A 157 20.50 -0.54 1.94
C GLY A 157 21.81 -1.00 2.60
N ASP A 158 21.97 -0.89 3.93
CA ASP A 158 23.12 -1.44 4.66
C ASP A 158 22.91 -2.94 4.91
N TYR A 159 23.02 -3.71 3.84
CA TYR A 159 22.70 -5.13 3.84
C TYR A 159 23.64 -5.97 4.72
N GLU A 160 24.91 -5.60 4.82
CA GLU A 160 25.85 -6.34 5.67
C GLU A 160 25.49 -6.22 7.15
N LYS A 161 25.25 -4.99 7.59
CA LYS A 161 24.86 -4.72 8.98
C LYS A 161 23.49 -5.34 9.30
N ALA A 162 22.54 -5.20 8.39
CA ALA A 162 21.22 -5.83 8.50
C ALA A 162 21.32 -7.35 8.67
N ALA A 163 22.08 -8.02 7.80
CA ALA A 163 22.28 -9.47 7.87
C ALA A 163 22.93 -9.91 9.18
N GLY A 164 23.86 -9.12 9.74
CA GLY A 164 24.47 -9.37 11.03
C GLY A 164 23.46 -9.46 12.17
N TYR A 165 22.59 -8.47 12.27
CA TYR A 165 21.50 -8.45 13.25
C TYR A 165 20.52 -9.61 13.04
N LEU A 166 20.05 -9.83 11.82
CA LEU A 166 19.09 -10.89 11.53
C LEU A 166 19.64 -12.28 11.81
N ARG A 167 20.91 -12.56 11.46
CA ARG A 167 21.57 -13.83 11.81
C ARG A 167 21.69 -14.04 13.32
N THR A 168 21.89 -12.97 14.09
CA THR A 168 21.90 -13.03 15.56
C THR A 168 20.52 -13.40 16.10
N ALA A 169 19.45 -12.77 15.59
CA ALA A 169 18.07 -13.13 15.93
C ALA A 169 17.76 -14.60 15.59
N ILE A 170 18.04 -15.02 14.35
CA ILE A 170 17.77 -16.38 13.87
C ILE A 170 18.52 -17.42 14.70
N ARG A 171 19.81 -17.22 14.97
CA ARG A 171 20.61 -18.13 15.78
C ARG A 171 20.02 -18.37 17.17
N ARG A 172 19.52 -17.32 17.82
CA ARG A 172 18.89 -17.45 19.13
C ARG A 172 17.51 -18.12 19.04
N GLN A 173 16.69 -17.73 18.05
CA GLN A 173 15.36 -18.32 17.84
C GLN A 173 15.41 -19.82 17.50
N THR A 174 16.46 -20.25 16.80
CA THR A 174 16.60 -21.64 16.33
C THR A 174 17.59 -22.45 17.15
N LYS A 175 18.02 -21.96 18.32
CA LYS A 175 18.97 -22.66 19.18
C LYS A 175 18.48 -24.04 19.61
N ASP A 176 17.21 -24.13 19.99
CA ASP A 176 16.61 -25.34 20.51
C ASP A 176 15.60 -25.99 19.55
N TYR A 177 15.14 -25.21 18.54
CA TYR A 177 14.13 -25.63 17.57
C TYR A 177 14.47 -25.12 16.17
N THR A 178 14.43 -25.97 15.17
CA THR A 178 14.69 -25.59 13.77
C THR A 178 13.62 -24.65 13.19
N ARG A 179 12.38 -24.74 13.69
CA ARG A 179 11.24 -23.91 13.28
C ARG A 179 10.90 -22.88 14.36
N PRO A 180 11.28 -21.63 14.21
CA PRO A 180 10.93 -20.57 15.17
C PRO A 180 9.44 -20.24 15.12
N LYS A 181 8.92 -19.63 16.19
CA LYS A 181 7.53 -19.13 16.24
C LYS A 181 7.29 -17.98 15.25
N ASP A 182 8.31 -17.17 15.04
CA ASP A 182 8.29 -16.01 14.15
C ASP A 182 9.40 -16.15 13.11
N ALA A 183 9.05 -15.90 11.85
CA ALA A 183 9.97 -15.98 10.73
C ALA A 183 10.35 -14.59 10.16
N GLU A 184 10.03 -13.48 10.83
CA GLU A 184 10.35 -12.14 10.36
C GLU A 184 11.84 -11.98 10.03
N ALA A 185 12.71 -12.42 10.94
CA ALA A 185 14.15 -12.36 10.72
C ALA A 185 14.62 -13.22 9.53
N ILE A 186 14.05 -14.41 9.37
CA ILE A 186 14.36 -15.31 8.25
C ILE A 186 13.90 -14.71 6.92
N TYR A 187 12.66 -14.21 6.87
CA TYR A 187 12.11 -13.58 5.67
C TYR A 187 12.95 -12.37 5.23
N ASN A 188 13.25 -11.46 6.16
CA ASN A 188 14.06 -10.28 5.86
C ASN A 188 15.51 -10.64 5.46
N LEU A 189 16.11 -11.69 6.00
CA LEU A 189 17.40 -12.19 5.55
C LEU A 189 17.32 -12.72 4.11
N GLY A 190 16.24 -13.44 3.77
CA GLY A 190 15.98 -13.90 2.40
C GLY A 190 15.91 -12.74 1.40
N LEU A 191 15.23 -11.64 1.77
CA LEU A 191 15.16 -10.42 0.93
C LEU A 191 16.55 -9.79 0.73
N ILE A 192 17.38 -9.75 1.77
CA ILE A 192 18.75 -9.22 1.67
C ILE A 192 19.59 -10.08 0.74
N LEU A 193 19.55 -11.39 0.90
CA LEU A 193 20.32 -12.33 0.06
C LEU A 193 19.91 -12.23 -1.41
N LYS A 194 18.60 -12.08 -1.69
CA LYS A 194 18.09 -11.80 -3.03
C LYS A 194 18.65 -10.48 -3.58
N ALA A 195 18.60 -9.40 -2.81
CA ALA A 195 19.10 -8.09 -3.21
C ALA A 195 20.63 -8.09 -3.45
N GLN A 196 21.37 -8.92 -2.75
CA GLN A 196 22.81 -9.11 -2.93
C GLN A 196 23.17 -10.07 -4.09
N GLY A 197 22.17 -10.64 -4.78
CA GLY A 197 22.38 -11.61 -5.86
C GLY A 197 22.79 -13.01 -5.40
N ASN A 198 22.78 -13.29 -4.10
CA ASN A 198 23.05 -14.63 -3.58
C ASN A 198 21.79 -15.50 -3.67
N ILE A 199 21.41 -15.83 -4.89
CA ILE A 199 20.14 -16.49 -5.21
C ILE A 199 19.99 -17.86 -4.54
N PRO A 200 21.00 -18.76 -4.53
CA PRO A 200 20.86 -20.05 -3.87
C PRO A 200 20.55 -19.92 -2.37
N ALA A 201 21.27 -19.05 -1.67
CA ALA A 201 21.02 -18.80 -0.25
C ALA A 201 19.69 -18.07 0.01
N ALA A 202 19.26 -17.19 -0.91
CA ALA A 202 17.96 -16.53 -0.84
C ALA A 202 16.82 -17.55 -0.93
N ILE A 203 16.89 -18.48 -1.90
CA ILE A 203 15.91 -19.55 -2.08
C ILE A 203 15.80 -20.39 -0.81
N ASP A 204 16.91 -20.93 -0.28
CA ASP A 204 16.91 -21.73 0.94
C ASP A 204 16.29 -20.98 2.13
N THR A 205 16.70 -19.71 2.30
CA THR A 205 16.22 -18.89 3.41
C THR A 205 14.73 -18.53 3.27
N LEU A 206 14.26 -18.21 2.06
CA LEU A 206 12.86 -17.92 1.81
C LEU A 206 11.98 -19.17 1.97
N PHE A 207 12.43 -20.35 1.53
CA PHE A 207 11.72 -21.60 1.80
C PHE A 207 11.56 -21.86 3.30
N ARG A 208 12.54 -21.57 4.12
CA ARG A 208 12.38 -21.67 5.58
C ARG A 208 11.35 -20.68 6.13
N ALA A 209 11.24 -19.49 5.54
CA ALA A 209 10.21 -18.50 5.92
C ALA A 209 8.79 -18.97 5.59
N THR A 210 8.60 -19.79 4.53
CA THR A 210 7.27 -20.33 4.18
C THR A 210 6.68 -21.26 5.24
N TRP A 211 7.49 -21.78 6.15
CA TRP A 211 7.01 -22.63 7.26
C TRP A 211 6.21 -21.86 8.31
N ASN A 212 6.26 -20.54 8.28
CA ASN A 212 5.49 -19.68 9.17
C ASN A 212 4.29 -19.09 8.42
N TYR A 213 3.09 -19.22 9.00
CA TYR A 213 1.85 -18.78 8.37
C TYR A 213 1.91 -17.31 7.93
N THR A 214 2.41 -16.42 8.79
CA THR A 214 2.46 -14.97 8.54
C THR A 214 3.32 -14.60 7.34
N TYR A 215 4.40 -15.33 7.11
CA TYR A 215 5.37 -15.04 6.04
C TYR A 215 5.25 -15.99 4.84
N ASN A 216 4.34 -16.98 4.89
CA ASN A 216 4.18 -17.95 3.80
C ASN A 216 3.89 -17.27 2.46
N SER A 217 2.82 -16.49 2.39
CA SER A 217 2.41 -15.82 1.14
C SER A 217 3.51 -14.90 0.61
N GLY A 218 4.09 -14.05 1.46
CA GLY A 218 5.16 -13.14 1.04
C GLY A 218 6.43 -13.88 0.58
N ALA A 219 6.84 -14.93 1.28
CA ALA A 219 8.03 -15.70 0.93
C ALA A 219 7.84 -16.48 -0.39
N ASN A 220 6.68 -17.10 -0.59
CA ASN A 220 6.35 -17.76 -1.86
C ASN A 220 6.31 -16.76 -3.02
N THR A 221 5.78 -15.54 -2.82
CA THR A 221 5.83 -14.48 -3.84
C THR A 221 7.27 -14.12 -4.21
N GLN A 222 8.17 -14.01 -3.22
CA GLN A 222 9.58 -13.73 -3.49
C GLN A 222 10.29 -14.87 -4.21
N LEU A 223 9.99 -16.12 -3.87
CA LEU A 223 10.47 -17.31 -4.59
C LEU A 223 9.98 -17.32 -6.04
N ALA A 224 8.68 -17.04 -6.24
CA ALA A 224 8.11 -16.94 -7.57
C ALA A 224 8.77 -15.87 -8.43
N GLN A 225 9.08 -14.71 -7.86
CA GLN A 225 9.84 -13.68 -8.58
C GLN A 225 11.23 -14.16 -9.00
N ILE A 226 11.94 -14.87 -8.12
CA ILE A 226 13.26 -15.46 -8.44
C ILE A 226 13.14 -16.47 -9.60
N TYR A 227 12.17 -17.35 -9.54
CA TYR A 227 11.94 -18.33 -10.60
C TYR A 227 11.47 -17.69 -11.91
N SER A 228 10.61 -16.69 -11.85
CA SER A 228 10.16 -15.93 -13.02
C SER A 228 11.31 -15.20 -13.71
N GLU A 229 12.20 -14.56 -12.95
CA GLU A 229 13.41 -13.90 -13.49
C GLU A 229 14.36 -14.89 -14.16
N ALA A 230 14.39 -16.15 -13.68
CA ALA A 230 15.14 -17.24 -14.28
C ALA A 230 14.43 -17.91 -15.47
N GLY A 231 13.21 -17.52 -15.84
CA GLY A 231 12.40 -18.16 -16.88
C GLY A 231 11.80 -19.51 -16.46
N MET A 232 11.89 -19.87 -15.18
CA MET A 232 11.36 -21.10 -14.61
C MET A 232 9.88 -20.89 -14.23
N TYR A 233 9.03 -20.75 -15.27
CA TYR A 233 7.66 -20.32 -15.10
C TYR A 233 6.77 -21.36 -14.39
N ASP A 234 7.02 -22.65 -14.57
CA ASP A 234 6.23 -23.70 -13.91
C ASP A 234 6.46 -23.68 -12.39
N GLU A 235 7.72 -23.59 -11.97
CA GLU A 235 8.09 -23.48 -10.55
C GLU A 235 7.58 -22.16 -9.94
N ALA A 236 7.61 -21.08 -10.72
CA ALA A 236 7.05 -19.80 -10.30
C ALA A 236 5.54 -19.91 -10.05
N LEU A 237 4.79 -20.56 -10.95
CA LEU A 237 3.34 -20.75 -10.80
C LEU A 237 3.00 -21.59 -9.57
N GLU A 238 3.74 -22.68 -9.29
CA GLU A 238 3.55 -23.45 -8.05
C GLU A 238 3.69 -22.59 -6.80
N ARG A 239 4.69 -21.71 -6.76
CA ARG A 239 4.90 -20.81 -5.61
C ARG A 239 3.79 -19.75 -5.51
N LEU A 240 3.27 -19.29 -6.64
CA LEU A 240 2.17 -18.31 -6.66
C LEU A 240 0.86 -18.92 -6.19
N GLU A 241 0.57 -20.17 -6.54
CA GLU A 241 -0.60 -20.89 -6.04
C GLU A 241 -0.55 -21.00 -4.53
N GLU A 242 0.58 -21.45 -3.96
CA GLU A 242 0.79 -21.45 -2.52
C GLU A 242 0.63 -20.06 -1.88
N ALA A 243 1.17 -19.00 -2.52
CA ALA A 243 1.07 -17.65 -2.00
C ALA A 243 -0.39 -17.16 -1.95
N ILE A 244 -1.17 -17.45 -2.98
CA ILE A 244 -2.57 -17.06 -3.11
C ILE A 244 -3.45 -17.86 -2.16
N ASP A 245 -3.20 -19.17 -1.99
CA ASP A 245 -3.92 -20.02 -1.05
C ASP A 245 -3.80 -19.53 0.40
N TYR A 246 -2.63 -19.00 0.78
CA TYR A 246 -2.43 -18.41 2.10
C TYR A 246 -2.94 -16.97 2.23
N ASN A 247 -3.00 -16.22 1.13
CA ASN A 247 -3.54 -14.87 1.09
C ASN A 247 -4.17 -14.58 -0.27
N GLY A 248 -5.47 -14.84 -0.38
CA GLY A 248 -6.25 -14.59 -1.60
C GLY A 248 -6.31 -13.12 -2.06
N ARG A 249 -5.86 -12.18 -1.24
CA ARG A 249 -5.72 -10.75 -1.60
C ARG A 249 -4.26 -10.32 -1.82
N ASN A 250 -3.39 -11.27 -2.12
CA ASN A 250 -2.03 -10.96 -2.54
C ASN A 250 -2.02 -10.57 -4.03
N TYR A 251 -2.46 -9.35 -4.34
CA TYR A 251 -2.55 -8.86 -5.73
C TYR A 251 -1.19 -8.83 -6.43
N GLN A 252 -0.08 -8.75 -5.70
CA GLN A 252 1.25 -8.89 -6.29
C GLN A 252 1.47 -10.29 -6.85
N ALA A 253 1.06 -11.33 -6.11
CA ALA A 253 1.15 -12.71 -6.56
C ALA A 253 0.19 -12.98 -7.73
N ILE A 254 -1.06 -12.52 -7.66
CA ILE A 254 -2.06 -12.69 -8.72
C ILE A 254 -1.60 -11.99 -10.01
N ASN A 255 -1.10 -10.76 -9.91
CA ASN A 255 -0.56 -10.04 -11.06
C ASN A 255 0.64 -10.76 -11.68
N LEU A 256 1.59 -11.28 -10.88
CA LEU A 256 2.71 -12.05 -11.41
C LEU A 256 2.24 -13.35 -12.09
N LYS A 257 1.23 -14.04 -11.52
CA LYS A 257 0.60 -15.20 -12.15
C LYS A 257 0.05 -14.82 -13.53
N GLY A 258 -0.68 -13.71 -13.63
CA GLY A 258 -1.20 -13.19 -14.89
C GLY A 258 -0.11 -12.90 -15.91
N LEU A 259 0.98 -12.25 -15.52
CA LEU A 259 2.13 -11.97 -16.41
C LEU A 259 2.79 -13.26 -16.92
N ILE A 260 2.98 -14.24 -16.07
CA ILE A 260 3.57 -15.54 -16.44
C ILE A 260 2.63 -16.32 -17.39
N LEU A 261 1.33 -16.36 -17.11
CA LEU A 261 0.34 -17.00 -18.00
C LEU A 261 0.32 -16.32 -19.37
N LYS A 262 0.37 -15.00 -19.43
CA LYS A 262 0.51 -14.23 -20.68
C LYS A 262 1.79 -14.63 -21.43
N ALA A 263 2.93 -14.72 -20.76
CA ALA A 263 4.20 -15.12 -21.36
C ALA A 263 4.18 -16.55 -21.87
N LYS A 264 3.44 -17.46 -21.23
CA LYS A 264 3.21 -18.83 -21.68
C LYS A 264 2.16 -18.96 -22.80
N GLY A 265 1.49 -17.85 -23.19
CA GLY A 265 0.47 -17.82 -24.23
C GLY A 265 -0.97 -18.06 -23.75
N ASP A 266 -1.17 -18.31 -22.46
CA ASP A 266 -2.51 -18.41 -21.88
C ASP A 266 -3.09 -17.02 -21.59
N ARG A 267 -3.59 -16.39 -22.66
CA ARG A 267 -4.19 -15.06 -22.59
C ARG A 267 -5.49 -15.03 -21.77
N LYS A 268 -6.23 -16.15 -21.77
CA LYS A 268 -7.50 -16.22 -21.02
C LYS A 268 -7.24 -16.25 -19.52
N GLY A 269 -6.38 -17.16 -19.06
CA GLY A 269 -6.01 -17.24 -17.66
C GLY A 269 -5.35 -15.95 -17.16
N ALA A 270 -4.53 -15.29 -17.99
CA ALA A 270 -3.96 -13.99 -17.66
C ALA A 270 -5.04 -12.91 -17.45
N ALA A 271 -6.02 -12.81 -18.36
CA ALA A 271 -7.11 -11.85 -18.25
C ALA A 271 -7.99 -12.10 -17.01
N GLU A 272 -8.23 -13.36 -16.65
CA GLU A 272 -8.95 -13.73 -15.42
C GLU A 272 -8.20 -13.19 -14.16
N CYS A 273 -6.87 -13.39 -14.09
CA CYS A 273 -6.07 -12.86 -12.99
C CYS A 273 -6.16 -11.33 -12.86
N PHE A 274 -6.00 -10.59 -13.96
CA PHE A 274 -6.06 -9.13 -13.91
C PHE A 274 -7.46 -8.62 -13.59
N SER A 275 -8.52 -9.28 -14.07
CA SER A 275 -9.91 -8.94 -13.74
C SER A 275 -10.21 -9.16 -12.27
N GLU A 276 -9.75 -10.26 -11.68
CA GLU A 276 -9.87 -10.54 -10.25
C GLU A 276 -9.24 -9.43 -9.41
N VAL A 277 -8.03 -8.99 -9.77
CA VAL A 277 -7.37 -7.86 -9.07
C VAL A 277 -8.19 -6.58 -9.18
N LEU A 278 -8.75 -6.28 -10.37
CA LEU A 278 -9.50 -5.04 -10.61
C LEU A 278 -10.88 -5.02 -9.94
N GLU A 279 -11.45 -6.17 -9.58
CA GLU A 279 -12.68 -6.23 -8.79
C GLU A 279 -12.50 -5.63 -7.40
N ASP A 280 -11.37 -5.91 -6.77
CA ASP A 280 -11.06 -5.42 -5.41
C ASP A 280 -10.23 -4.12 -5.40
N ASP A 281 -9.31 -3.95 -6.37
CA ASP A 281 -8.42 -2.79 -6.52
C ASP A 281 -8.55 -2.17 -7.94
N PRO A 282 -9.61 -1.39 -8.20
CA PRO A 282 -9.88 -0.81 -9.52
C PRO A 282 -8.81 0.17 -10.03
N VAL A 283 -7.86 0.56 -9.18
CA VAL A 283 -6.76 1.48 -9.52
C VAL A 283 -5.40 0.77 -9.61
N ASN A 284 -5.38 -0.55 -9.63
CA ASN A 284 -4.15 -1.32 -9.74
C ASN A 284 -3.46 -1.08 -11.08
N ALA A 285 -2.38 -0.33 -11.07
CA ALA A 285 -1.71 0.13 -12.28
C ALA A 285 -1.19 -1.02 -13.16
N LEU A 286 -0.73 -2.14 -12.57
CA LEU A 286 -0.25 -3.28 -13.35
C LEU A 286 -1.43 -3.97 -14.06
N ALA A 287 -2.50 -4.29 -13.35
CA ALA A 287 -3.68 -4.92 -13.94
C ALA A 287 -4.34 -4.01 -14.99
N LEU A 288 -4.40 -2.69 -14.76
CA LEU A 288 -4.89 -1.72 -15.74
C LEU A 288 -3.99 -1.64 -16.99
N ARG A 289 -2.67 -1.72 -16.83
CA ARG A 289 -1.73 -1.75 -17.96
C ARG A 289 -1.97 -2.94 -18.87
N GLU A 290 -2.35 -4.06 -18.30
CA GLU A 290 -2.58 -5.32 -19.03
C GLU A 290 -3.99 -5.43 -19.64
N THR A 291 -4.95 -4.60 -19.20
CA THR A 291 -6.36 -4.70 -19.61
C THR A 291 -6.83 -3.51 -20.44
N LEU A 292 -6.30 -2.32 -20.23
CA LEU A 292 -6.67 -1.12 -20.97
C LEU A 292 -5.94 -0.99 -22.31
N SER A 293 -6.52 -0.20 -23.21
CA SER A 293 -5.79 0.27 -24.39
C SER A 293 -4.62 1.20 -23.95
N PRO A 294 -3.55 1.30 -24.75
CA PRO A 294 -2.46 2.24 -24.42
C PRO A 294 -2.92 3.69 -24.23
N ALA A 295 -3.95 4.13 -24.93
CA ALA A 295 -4.50 5.47 -24.82
C ALA A 295 -5.23 5.66 -23.48
N ASP A 296 -6.12 4.73 -23.13
CA ASP A 296 -6.87 4.77 -21.88
C ASP A 296 -5.94 4.64 -20.65
N PHE A 297 -4.92 3.81 -20.77
CA PHE A 297 -3.90 3.66 -19.71
C PHE A 297 -3.11 4.95 -19.50
N ARG A 298 -2.73 5.68 -20.58
CA ARG A 298 -2.09 6.99 -20.47
C ARG A 298 -3.01 8.03 -19.84
N GLU A 299 -4.30 8.02 -20.17
CA GLU A 299 -5.28 8.91 -19.54
C GLU A 299 -5.40 8.63 -18.05
N PHE A 300 -5.39 7.36 -17.64
CA PHE A 300 -5.41 6.96 -16.22
C PHE A 300 -4.14 7.40 -15.48
N MET A 301 -2.96 7.07 -16.00
CA MET A 301 -1.66 7.34 -15.37
C MET A 301 -1.27 8.82 -15.45
N ARG A 302 -1.81 9.55 -16.42
CA ARG A 302 -1.46 10.96 -16.69
C ARG A 302 0.06 11.13 -16.93
N GLU A 303 0.57 12.31 -16.58
CA GLU A 303 2.01 12.63 -16.66
C GLU A 303 2.63 12.54 -15.26
N ALA A 304 2.52 11.36 -14.62
CA ALA A 304 3.06 11.09 -13.28
C ALA A 304 4.28 10.16 -13.37
N PRO A 305 5.51 10.70 -13.60
CA PRO A 305 6.70 9.89 -13.87
C PRO A 305 7.07 8.96 -12.72
N GLU A 306 6.78 9.32 -11.48
CA GLU A 306 7.00 8.48 -10.31
C GLU A 306 6.14 7.19 -10.36
N SER A 307 4.87 7.32 -10.74
CA SER A 307 3.96 6.17 -10.86
C SER A 307 4.38 5.23 -11.99
N TYR A 308 4.85 5.78 -13.12
CA TYR A 308 5.44 4.97 -14.20
C TYR A 308 6.73 4.26 -13.75
N LEU A 309 7.55 4.94 -12.95
CA LEU A 309 8.77 4.34 -12.40
C LEU A 309 8.45 3.20 -11.46
N GLU A 310 7.51 3.37 -10.53
CA GLU A 310 7.05 2.31 -9.63
C GLU A 310 6.53 1.11 -10.39
N LEU A 311 5.70 1.34 -11.41
CA LEU A 311 5.18 0.28 -12.28
C LEU A 311 6.32 -0.47 -13.01
N ALA A 312 7.27 0.25 -13.59
CA ALA A 312 8.41 -0.35 -14.27
C ALA A 312 9.28 -1.19 -13.31
N ILE A 313 9.47 -0.73 -12.07
CA ILE A 313 10.16 -1.49 -11.03
C ILE A 313 9.41 -2.78 -10.69
N LEU A 314 8.07 -2.76 -10.64
CA LEU A 314 7.27 -3.98 -10.44
C LEU A 314 7.49 -4.99 -11.57
N TYR A 315 7.43 -4.57 -12.84
CA TYR A 315 7.71 -5.46 -13.98
C TYR A 315 9.12 -6.03 -13.92
N ARG A 316 10.11 -5.18 -13.68
CA ARG A 316 11.51 -5.61 -13.54
C ARG A 316 11.69 -6.64 -12.42
N ASN A 317 11.11 -6.40 -11.25
CA ASN A 317 11.21 -7.31 -10.11
C ASN A 317 10.49 -8.64 -10.33
N ASN A 318 9.57 -8.68 -11.27
CA ASN A 318 8.85 -9.86 -11.72
C ASN A 318 9.55 -10.61 -12.89
N GLY A 319 10.71 -10.12 -13.36
CA GLY A 319 11.47 -10.73 -14.45
C GLY A 319 11.10 -10.22 -15.86
N PHE A 320 10.24 -9.20 -15.98
CA PHE A 320 9.77 -8.63 -17.24
C PHE A 320 10.47 -7.29 -17.53
N SER A 321 11.79 -7.35 -17.70
CA SER A 321 12.63 -6.14 -17.88
C SER A 321 12.35 -5.40 -19.19
N ASP A 322 11.97 -6.10 -20.25
CA ASP A 322 11.64 -5.47 -21.54
C ASP A 322 10.36 -4.62 -21.43
N ASP A 323 9.33 -5.13 -20.74
CA ASP A 323 8.11 -4.37 -20.43
C ASP A 323 8.42 -3.16 -19.55
N ALA A 324 9.30 -3.30 -18.57
CA ALA A 324 9.75 -2.18 -17.73
C ALA A 324 10.42 -1.07 -18.57
N VAL A 325 11.26 -1.44 -19.52
CA VAL A 325 11.92 -0.49 -20.45
C VAL A 325 10.88 0.19 -21.35
N GLU A 326 9.87 -0.53 -21.84
CA GLU A 326 8.80 0.03 -22.67
C GLU A 326 8.01 1.08 -21.87
N ILE A 327 7.62 0.76 -20.64
CA ILE A 327 6.90 1.67 -19.74
C ILE A 327 7.68 2.97 -19.50
N LEU A 328 8.99 2.85 -19.22
CA LEU A 328 9.83 4.02 -18.98
C LEU A 328 10.06 4.86 -20.25
N LYS A 329 10.18 4.24 -21.41
CA LYS A 329 10.28 4.96 -22.70
C LYS A 329 9.00 5.73 -23.03
N ASP A 330 7.84 5.16 -22.68
CA ASP A 330 6.56 5.84 -22.91
C ASP A 330 6.49 7.16 -22.13
N ILE A 331 6.85 7.17 -20.85
CA ILE A 331 6.82 8.42 -20.05
C ILE A 331 7.97 9.36 -20.40
N ASP A 332 9.17 8.86 -20.68
CA ASP A 332 10.34 9.67 -21.07
C ASP A 332 10.08 10.47 -22.36
N SER A 333 9.24 9.95 -23.26
CA SER A 333 8.84 10.65 -24.48
C SER A 333 7.92 11.85 -24.25
N ARG A 334 7.36 12.00 -23.07
CA ARG A 334 6.36 13.01 -22.71
C ARG A 334 6.82 13.95 -21.59
N VAL A 335 7.61 13.44 -20.66
CA VAL A 335 8.05 14.17 -19.46
C VAL A 335 9.55 13.99 -19.28
N ASP A 336 10.27 15.10 -19.20
CA ASP A 336 11.70 15.07 -18.88
C ASP A 336 11.90 14.89 -17.37
N TYR A 337 12.20 13.66 -16.95
CA TYR A 337 12.38 13.32 -15.54
C TYR A 337 13.67 12.54 -15.34
N PRO A 338 14.70 13.13 -14.68
CA PRO A 338 16.05 12.55 -14.61
C PRO A 338 16.09 11.12 -14.04
N THR A 339 15.23 10.80 -13.07
CA THR A 339 15.19 9.47 -12.46
C THR A 339 14.73 8.40 -13.45
N VAL A 340 13.77 8.72 -14.34
CA VAL A 340 13.33 7.82 -15.42
C VAL A 340 14.49 7.53 -16.35
N LYS A 341 15.27 8.55 -16.77
CA LYS A 341 16.46 8.40 -17.61
C LYS A 341 17.54 7.55 -16.94
N MET A 342 17.78 7.78 -15.65
CA MET A 342 18.71 6.96 -14.86
C MET A 342 18.31 5.48 -14.88
N TRP A 343 17.04 5.16 -14.68
CA TRP A 343 16.55 3.79 -14.72
C TRP A 343 16.59 3.19 -16.13
N LEU A 344 16.31 3.96 -17.19
CA LEU A 344 16.49 3.53 -18.57
C LEU A 344 17.96 3.19 -18.85
N GLY A 345 18.89 4.04 -18.40
CA GLY A 345 20.32 3.77 -18.51
C GLY A 345 20.71 2.48 -17.80
N TYR A 346 20.22 2.28 -16.57
CA TYR A 346 20.48 1.07 -15.79
C TYR A 346 19.93 -0.20 -16.46
N LEU A 347 18.67 -0.19 -16.89
CA LEU A 347 18.03 -1.38 -17.47
C LEU A 347 18.54 -1.73 -18.86
N THR A 348 18.92 -0.73 -19.66
CA THR A 348 19.39 -0.95 -21.03
C THR A 348 20.92 -1.05 -21.17
N GLY A 349 21.66 -0.71 -20.11
CA GLY A 349 23.11 -0.57 -20.16
C GLY A 349 23.60 0.57 -21.06
N SER A 350 22.72 1.51 -21.44
CA SER A 350 23.02 2.57 -22.41
C SER A 350 23.39 3.88 -21.74
N TYR A 351 24.60 4.36 -22.02
CA TYR A 351 25.10 5.64 -21.50
C TYR A 351 24.36 6.87 -22.05
N LYS A 352 23.65 6.76 -23.19
CA LYS A 352 22.90 7.87 -23.80
C LYS A 352 21.82 8.51 -22.89
N TYR A 353 21.44 7.82 -21.85
CA TYR A 353 20.43 8.31 -20.89
C TYR A 353 21.05 9.09 -19.71
N TYR A 354 22.39 9.13 -19.62
CA TYR A 354 23.10 9.87 -18.57
C TYR A 354 23.64 11.22 -19.05
N GLU A 355 23.49 11.52 -20.35
CA GLU A 355 23.82 12.81 -20.97
C GLU A 355 22.63 13.77 -20.96
#